data_6efb0c8a5c1c9fe52eba5a9d1e7dd36b
#
_entry.id   6efb0c8a5c1c9fe52eba5a9d1e7dd36b
#
_cell.length_a   1.000
_cell.length_b   1.000
_cell.length_c   1.000
_cell.angle_alpha   90.00
_cell.angle_beta   90.00
_cell.angle_gamma   90.00
#
_symmetry.space_group_name_H-M   'P 1'
#
loop_
_entity.id
_entity.type
_entity.pdbx_description
1 polymer ?
#
loop_
_entity_poly.entity_id
_entity_poly.type
_entity_poly.pdbx_seq_one_letter_code
_entity_poly.pdbx_strand_id
1 'polypeptide(L)'
;MRGSLATWRRLGTVRLSKRISCGRIRYSVAMSLDGYIAGPKGEFDWIKTDPDFDFSAVFKQFDTIVAGRGTFEPMAAAGRTSMPGMKTIVVSRTLRPEDHPDVVIVPGIEALTDLKASPGKDIWLFGGGKLFRSLAEAGMVDTVEVSVIPILLGDGVHLAPNLSKWINLSLVNHKAYSSGAVSLEYAIRR
;
A
#
# COMPACT_ATOMS: atom_id res chain seq x y z
N MET A 1 59.67 37.72 -15.93
CA MET A 1 58.65 38.79 -16.04
C MET A 1 57.29 38.15 -15.94
N ARG A 2 56.51 38.58 -14.91
CA ARG A 2 55.02 38.56 -14.76
C ARG A 2 54.35 37.28 -15.24
N GLY A 3 53.83 36.34 -14.46
CA GLY A 3 53.00 36.53 -13.31
C GLY A 3 51.52 36.59 -13.70
N SER A 4 50.79 35.46 -13.78
CA SER A 4 49.33 35.49 -13.81
C SER A 4 48.78 34.48 -12.82
N LEU A 5 48.22 35.06 -11.75
CA LEU A 5 47.47 34.41 -10.69
C LEU A 5 46.11 33.98 -11.26
N ALA A 6 45.91 32.69 -11.42
CA ALA A 6 44.57 32.14 -11.75
C ALA A 6 43.74 32.07 -10.46
N THR A 7 42.74 32.90 -10.40
CA THR A 7 41.68 33.03 -9.37
C THR A 7 40.87 31.70 -9.31
N TRP A 8 41.02 30.97 -8.22
CA TRP A 8 40.14 29.87 -7.86
C TRP A 8 38.75 30.40 -7.50
N ARG A 9 37.79 30.24 -8.41
CA ARG A 9 36.38 30.48 -8.11
C ARG A 9 35.91 29.39 -7.13
N ARG A 10 35.43 29.85 -5.96
CA ARG A 10 34.70 29.01 -4.99
C ARG A 10 33.50 28.37 -5.67
N LEU A 11 33.56 27.06 -5.81
CA LEU A 11 32.39 26.24 -6.13
C LEU A 11 31.44 26.35 -4.92
N GLY A 12 30.30 26.98 -5.15
CA GLY A 12 29.25 27.09 -4.16
C GLY A 12 28.77 25.70 -3.75
N THR A 13 28.73 25.49 -2.44
CA THR A 13 28.11 24.33 -1.81
C THR A 13 26.65 24.25 -2.28
N VAL A 14 26.38 23.30 -3.18
CA VAL A 14 25.02 22.88 -3.50
C VAL A 14 24.46 22.25 -2.23
N ARG A 15 23.62 22.99 -1.52
CA ARG A 15 22.75 22.43 -0.48
C ARG A 15 21.84 21.40 -1.18
N LEU A 16 22.18 20.14 -1.03
CA LEU A 16 21.22 19.06 -1.26
C LEU A 16 20.07 19.27 -0.24
N SER A 17 19.02 19.95 -0.68
CA SER A 17 17.77 19.92 0.06
C SER A 17 17.36 18.43 0.13
N LYS A 18 17.35 17.85 1.33
CA LYS A 18 16.67 16.58 1.56
C LYS A 18 15.25 16.73 1.00
N ARG A 19 14.97 16.14 -0.14
CA ARG A 19 13.59 16.00 -0.60
C ARG A 19 12.88 15.26 0.51
N ILE A 20 11.95 15.94 1.16
CA ILE A 20 11.02 15.32 2.10
C ILE A 20 10.26 14.31 1.26
N SER A 21 10.47 13.03 1.51
CA SER A 21 9.76 11.97 0.81
C SER A 21 8.32 12.00 1.32
N CYS A 22 7.39 12.40 0.47
CA CYS A 22 5.97 12.18 0.72
C CYS A 22 5.69 10.69 0.49
N GLY A 23 4.94 10.06 1.38
CA GLY A 23 4.63 8.62 1.31
C GLY A 23 3.82 8.28 0.05
N ARG A 24 4.18 7.19 -0.62
CA ARG A 24 3.36 6.62 -1.69
C ARG A 24 2.24 5.78 -1.09
N ILE A 25 1.06 5.77 -1.70
CA ILE A 25 0.02 4.79 -1.38
C ILE A 25 0.24 3.56 -2.25
N ARG A 26 0.60 2.45 -1.61
CA ARG A 26 0.89 1.17 -2.25
C ARG A 26 -0.20 0.16 -1.87
N TYR A 27 -0.91 -0.35 -2.88
CA TYR A 27 -1.88 -1.43 -2.70
C TYR A 27 -1.14 -2.76 -2.78
N SER A 28 -0.85 -3.34 -1.62
CA SER A 28 -0.06 -4.58 -1.54
C SER A 28 -0.89 -5.68 -0.86
N VAL A 29 -1.23 -6.73 -1.61
CA VAL A 29 -2.14 -7.80 -1.19
C VAL A 29 -1.76 -9.14 -1.81
N ALA A 30 -2.18 -10.25 -1.17
CA ALA A 30 -2.23 -11.56 -1.80
C ALA A 30 -3.51 -11.69 -2.63
N MET A 31 -3.43 -12.43 -3.74
CA MET A 31 -4.53 -12.64 -4.67
C MET A 31 -4.50 -14.08 -5.19
N SER A 32 -5.67 -14.71 -5.33
CA SER A 32 -5.80 -15.98 -6.06
C SER A 32 -5.55 -15.77 -7.56
N LEU A 33 -5.25 -16.84 -8.28
CA LEU A 33 -5.01 -16.76 -9.72
C LEU A 33 -6.23 -16.25 -10.50
N ASP A 34 -7.44 -16.45 -9.99
CA ASP A 34 -8.70 -15.96 -10.55
C ASP A 34 -9.17 -14.61 -10.00
N GLY A 35 -8.29 -13.86 -9.28
CA GLY A 35 -8.46 -12.43 -9.00
C GLY A 35 -9.17 -12.08 -7.70
N TYR A 36 -9.27 -13.00 -6.74
CA TYR A 36 -9.85 -12.73 -5.42
C TYR A 36 -8.78 -12.47 -4.36
N ILE A 37 -9.06 -11.55 -3.44
CA ILE A 37 -8.20 -11.20 -2.30
C ILE A 37 -8.68 -11.80 -0.97
N ALA A 38 -9.86 -12.36 -0.96
CA ALA A 38 -10.44 -13.13 0.15
C ALA A 38 -11.55 -14.03 -0.38
N GLY A 39 -11.90 -15.07 0.35
CA GLY A 39 -13.08 -15.89 0.07
C GLY A 39 -14.40 -15.12 0.27
N PRO A 40 -15.56 -15.72 -0.03
CA PRO A 40 -16.86 -15.03 -0.01
C PRO A 40 -17.29 -14.56 1.39
N LYS A 41 -16.78 -15.18 2.46
CA LYS A 41 -16.99 -14.74 3.86
C LYS A 41 -15.79 -13.98 4.43
N GLY A 42 -14.81 -13.61 3.60
CA GLY A 42 -13.59 -12.93 4.01
C GLY A 42 -12.46 -13.88 4.43
N GLU A 43 -12.55 -15.16 4.08
CA GLU A 43 -11.52 -16.16 4.41
C GLU A 43 -10.20 -15.85 3.69
N PHE A 44 -9.09 -16.04 4.40
CA PHE A 44 -7.73 -15.81 3.91
C PHE A 44 -6.73 -16.91 4.31
N ASP A 45 -7.21 -18.02 4.84
CA ASP A 45 -6.41 -19.18 5.29
C ASP A 45 -5.72 -19.92 4.15
N TRP A 46 -6.15 -19.68 2.91
CA TRP A 46 -5.51 -20.13 1.68
C TRP A 46 -4.19 -19.38 1.37
N ILE A 47 -3.93 -18.24 2.01
CA ILE A 47 -2.69 -17.46 1.85
C ILE A 47 -1.61 -18.11 2.70
N LYS A 48 -0.83 -18.99 2.07
CA LYS A 48 0.32 -19.62 2.73
C LYS A 48 1.56 -18.74 2.59
N THR A 49 2.26 -18.56 3.68
CA THR A 49 3.53 -17.82 3.71
C THR A 49 4.61 -18.64 3.02
N ASP A 50 5.29 -18.04 2.06
CA ASP A 50 6.51 -18.62 1.49
C ASP A 50 7.68 -18.35 2.44
N PRO A 51 8.54 -19.34 2.74
CA PRO A 51 9.70 -19.15 3.62
C PRO A 51 10.71 -18.14 3.07
N ASP A 52 10.76 -17.93 1.76
CA ASP A 52 11.65 -16.98 1.09
C ASP A 52 11.07 -15.55 1.03
N PHE A 53 9.88 -15.33 1.62
CA PHE A 53 9.25 -14.01 1.66
C PHE A 53 9.62 -13.26 2.94
N ASP A 54 10.43 -12.22 2.80
CA ASP A 54 10.86 -11.39 3.95
C ASP A 54 9.81 -10.32 4.31
N PHE A 55 8.83 -10.70 5.14
CA PHE A 55 7.83 -9.78 5.68
C PHE A 55 8.46 -8.62 6.46
N SER A 56 9.58 -8.86 7.17
CA SER A 56 10.24 -7.81 7.96
C SER A 56 10.78 -6.70 7.07
N ALA A 57 11.38 -7.05 5.93
CA ALA A 57 11.85 -6.08 4.95
C ALA A 57 10.68 -5.29 4.32
N VAL A 58 9.55 -5.95 4.07
CA VAL A 58 8.35 -5.30 3.54
C VAL A 58 7.79 -4.31 4.57
N PHE A 59 7.56 -4.74 5.81
CA PHE A 59 6.97 -3.90 6.87
C PHE A 59 7.79 -2.65 7.18
N LYS A 60 9.12 -2.73 7.10
CA LYS A 60 10.02 -1.59 7.31
C LYS A 60 9.82 -0.44 6.31
N GLN A 61 9.18 -0.70 5.18
CA GLN A 61 8.93 0.30 4.14
C GLN A 61 7.74 1.20 4.48
N PHE A 62 6.87 0.77 5.40
CA PHE A 62 5.63 1.44 5.75
C PHE A 62 5.66 2.01 7.18
N ASP A 63 4.90 3.05 7.42
CA ASP A 63 4.61 3.59 8.76
C ASP A 63 3.10 3.73 9.00
N THR A 64 2.29 3.54 7.98
CA THR A 64 0.84 3.68 8.05
C THR A 64 0.16 2.57 7.27
N ILE A 65 -0.90 2.00 7.87
CA ILE A 65 -1.85 1.09 7.21
C ILE A 65 -3.16 1.83 6.99
N VAL A 66 -3.74 1.66 5.82
CA VAL A 66 -5.08 2.14 5.49
C VAL A 66 -5.96 0.96 5.13
N ALA A 67 -7.08 0.81 5.82
CA ALA A 67 -8.05 -0.26 5.59
C ALA A 67 -9.47 0.29 5.47
N GLY A 68 -10.32 -0.40 4.72
CA GLY A 68 -11.76 -0.18 4.76
C GLY A 68 -12.41 -0.98 5.90
N ARG A 69 -13.63 -0.59 6.27
CA ARG A 69 -14.39 -1.27 7.34
C ARG A 69 -14.41 -2.79 7.20
N GLY A 70 -14.77 -3.30 6.02
CA GLY A 70 -14.90 -4.75 5.79
C GLY A 70 -13.59 -5.53 5.93
N THR A 71 -12.43 -4.87 5.85
CA THR A 71 -11.12 -5.46 6.13
C THR A 71 -10.78 -5.31 7.61
N PHE A 72 -11.13 -4.18 8.21
CA PHE A 72 -10.80 -3.87 9.60
C PHE A 72 -11.61 -4.70 10.60
N GLU A 73 -12.93 -4.86 10.40
CA GLU A 73 -13.80 -5.59 11.34
C GLU A 73 -13.31 -7.03 11.63
N PRO A 74 -12.96 -7.86 10.63
CA PRO A 74 -12.37 -9.18 10.90
C PRO A 74 -11.02 -9.12 11.62
N MET A 75 -10.19 -8.11 11.32
CA MET A 75 -8.91 -7.92 12.02
C MET A 75 -9.15 -7.58 13.50
N ALA A 76 -10.06 -6.66 13.78
CA ALA A 76 -10.42 -6.26 15.14
C ALA A 76 -11.04 -7.42 15.94
N ALA A 77 -11.92 -8.21 15.31
CA ALA A 77 -12.49 -9.41 15.91
C ALA A 77 -11.42 -10.46 16.27
N ALA A 78 -10.32 -10.52 15.53
CA ALA A 78 -9.16 -11.36 15.82
C ALA A 78 -8.15 -10.71 16.80
N GLY A 79 -8.50 -9.57 17.44
CA GLY A 79 -7.62 -8.83 18.35
C GLY A 79 -6.42 -8.12 17.68
N ARG A 80 -6.50 -7.88 16.37
CA ARG A 80 -5.44 -7.28 15.56
C ARG A 80 -5.89 -5.93 14.99
N THR A 81 -5.90 -4.88 15.77
CA THR A 81 -6.28 -3.54 15.34
C THR A 81 -5.15 -2.77 14.68
N SER A 82 -3.90 -3.17 14.92
CA SER A 82 -2.71 -2.50 14.38
C SER A 82 -1.59 -3.49 14.10
N MET A 83 -0.59 -3.05 13.35
CA MET A 83 0.69 -3.75 13.21
C MET A 83 1.79 -2.99 13.97
N PRO A 84 2.78 -3.69 14.55
CA PRO A 84 3.84 -3.05 15.33
C PRO A 84 4.55 -1.94 14.56
N GLY A 85 4.60 -0.73 15.14
CA GLY A 85 5.27 0.43 14.56
C GLY A 85 4.53 1.13 13.42
N MET A 86 3.28 0.75 13.16
CA MET A 86 2.46 1.38 12.11
C MET A 86 1.20 2.03 12.70
N LYS A 87 0.85 3.21 12.20
CA LYS A 87 -0.44 3.86 12.44
C LYS A 87 -1.51 3.17 11.61
N THR A 88 -2.64 2.81 12.21
CA THR A 88 -3.79 2.27 11.48
C THR A 88 -4.85 3.35 11.24
N ILE A 89 -5.25 3.53 10.00
CA ILE A 89 -6.34 4.42 9.59
C ILE A 89 -7.42 3.59 8.94
N VAL A 90 -8.66 3.75 9.40
CA VAL A 90 -9.82 3.04 8.87
C VAL A 90 -10.76 4.01 8.20
N VAL A 91 -11.02 3.79 6.91
CA VAL A 91 -12.00 4.58 6.16
C VAL A 91 -13.38 3.98 6.37
N SER A 92 -14.20 4.67 7.16
CA SER A 92 -15.56 4.24 7.51
C SER A 92 -16.43 5.42 7.92
N ARG A 93 -17.68 5.41 7.48
CA ARG A 93 -18.73 6.37 7.90
C ARG A 93 -19.60 5.86 9.05
N THR A 94 -19.41 4.62 9.46
CA THR A 94 -20.30 3.94 10.41
C THR A 94 -19.62 3.43 11.67
N LEU A 95 -18.31 3.22 11.63
CA LEU A 95 -17.52 2.91 12.82
C LEU A 95 -17.36 4.17 13.67
N ARG A 96 -17.44 4.00 14.99
CA ARG A 96 -17.27 5.09 15.95
C ARG A 96 -15.87 5.07 16.52
N PRO A 97 -15.15 6.21 16.57
CA PRO A 97 -13.80 6.29 17.11
C PRO A 97 -13.70 5.81 18.58
N GLU A 98 -14.75 6.06 19.37
CA GLU A 98 -14.81 5.65 20.78
C GLU A 98 -14.79 4.13 20.99
N ASP A 99 -15.26 3.36 20.01
CA ASP A 99 -15.24 1.88 20.06
C ASP A 99 -13.86 1.31 19.69
N HIS A 100 -12.98 2.14 19.07
CA HIS A 100 -11.67 1.72 18.56
C HIS A 100 -10.58 2.77 18.85
N PRO A 101 -10.19 2.99 20.10
CA PRO A 101 -9.28 4.07 20.50
C PRO A 101 -7.86 3.92 19.93
N ASP A 102 -7.47 2.72 19.52
CA ASP A 102 -6.12 2.42 18.99
C ASP A 102 -5.96 2.73 17.50
N VAL A 103 -7.02 3.14 16.81
CA VAL A 103 -7.00 3.42 15.37
C VAL A 103 -7.62 4.78 15.06
N VAL A 104 -7.25 5.34 13.92
CA VAL A 104 -7.84 6.59 13.43
C VAL A 104 -8.94 6.26 12.44
N ILE A 105 -10.18 6.63 12.75
CA ILE A 105 -11.31 6.46 11.85
C ILE A 105 -11.56 7.76 11.10
N VAL A 106 -11.65 7.67 9.77
CA VAL A 106 -11.93 8.80 8.89
C VAL A 106 -13.15 8.51 8.02
N PRO A 107 -14.02 9.51 7.75
CA PRO A 107 -15.28 9.28 7.06
C PRO A 107 -15.15 9.05 5.54
N GLY A 108 -14.03 9.46 4.94
CA GLY A 108 -13.82 9.37 3.49
C GLY A 108 -12.35 9.38 3.10
N ILE A 109 -12.11 9.15 1.81
CA ILE A 109 -10.74 9.09 1.25
C ILE A 109 -10.08 10.47 1.19
N GLU A 110 -10.84 11.54 1.25
CA GLU A 110 -10.36 12.93 1.19
C GLU A 110 -9.37 13.22 2.34
N ALA A 111 -9.63 12.64 3.51
CA ALA A 111 -8.75 12.76 4.69
C ALA A 111 -7.35 12.14 4.46
N LEU A 112 -7.17 11.29 3.45
CA LEU A 112 -5.90 10.69 3.11
C LEU A 112 -5.02 11.59 2.20
N THR A 113 -5.58 12.69 1.67
CA THR A 113 -4.82 13.63 0.84
C THR A 113 -3.70 14.29 1.63
N ASP A 114 -4.00 14.79 2.82
CA ASP A 114 -3.03 15.42 3.69
C ASP A 114 -1.99 14.41 4.21
N LEU A 115 -2.43 13.16 4.47
CA LEU A 115 -1.53 12.09 4.85
C LEU A 115 -0.51 11.81 3.75
N LYS A 116 -0.95 11.71 2.49
CA LYS A 116 -0.05 11.49 1.34
C LYS A 116 0.93 12.65 1.13
N ALA A 117 0.53 13.87 1.45
CA ALA A 117 1.37 15.06 1.35
C ALA A 117 2.34 15.21 2.53
N SER A 118 2.12 14.49 3.62
CA SER A 118 2.94 14.57 4.83
C SER A 118 4.26 13.82 4.69
N PRO A 119 5.33 14.27 5.36
CA PRO A 119 6.58 13.52 5.43
C PRO A 119 6.37 12.17 6.12
N GLY A 120 6.86 11.10 5.52
CA GLY A 120 6.70 9.75 6.09
C GLY A 120 7.27 8.68 5.18
N LYS A 121 7.07 7.42 5.58
CA LYS A 121 7.30 6.26 4.74
C LYS A 121 6.11 6.05 3.82
N ASP A 122 6.14 4.95 3.06
CA ASP A 122 5.02 4.56 2.22
C ASP A 122 3.80 4.16 3.09
N ILE A 123 2.62 4.33 2.54
CA ILE A 123 1.33 4.01 3.14
C ILE A 123 0.86 2.69 2.56
N TRP A 124 0.64 1.70 3.41
CA TRP A 124 0.12 0.41 2.99
C TRP A 124 -1.40 0.46 2.88
N LEU A 125 -1.91 0.49 1.68
CA LEU A 125 -3.32 0.21 1.43
C LEU A 125 -3.54 -1.30 1.58
N PHE A 126 -3.98 -1.69 2.77
CA PHE A 126 -4.16 -3.09 3.15
C PHE A 126 -5.41 -3.73 2.56
N GLY A 127 -6.37 -2.90 2.15
CA GLY A 127 -7.59 -3.36 1.48
C GLY A 127 -8.86 -2.75 2.06
N GLY A 128 -10.10 -3.20 1.61
CA GLY A 128 -10.37 -4.18 0.54
C GLY A 128 -10.55 -3.52 -0.82
N GLY A 129 -10.95 -4.32 -1.80
CA GLY A 129 -11.07 -3.90 -3.19
C GLY A 129 -11.97 -2.68 -3.44
N LYS A 130 -13.03 -2.47 -2.65
CA LYS A 130 -13.87 -1.28 -2.75
C LYS A 130 -13.12 0.01 -2.37
N LEU A 131 -12.28 -0.04 -1.32
CA LEU A 131 -11.45 1.10 -0.94
C LEU A 131 -10.36 1.35 -1.97
N PHE A 132 -9.70 0.26 -2.44
CA PHE A 132 -8.74 0.36 -3.53
C PHE A 132 -9.35 1.04 -4.75
N ARG A 133 -10.54 0.60 -5.21
CA ARG A 133 -11.25 1.24 -6.32
C ARG A 133 -11.38 2.75 -6.11
N SER A 134 -11.94 3.17 -4.96
CA SER A 134 -12.18 4.58 -4.67
C SER A 134 -10.89 5.41 -4.73
N LEU A 135 -9.80 4.91 -4.14
CA LEU A 135 -8.51 5.59 -4.14
C LEU A 135 -7.85 5.59 -5.53
N ALA A 136 -7.96 4.50 -6.28
CA ALA A 136 -7.39 4.39 -7.61
C ALA A 136 -8.12 5.29 -8.62
N GLU A 137 -9.45 5.37 -8.56
CA GLU A 137 -10.27 6.28 -9.38
C GLU A 137 -10.00 7.76 -9.06
N ALA A 138 -9.69 8.07 -7.78
CA ALA A 138 -9.25 9.39 -7.35
C ALA A 138 -7.78 9.71 -7.69
N GLY A 139 -7.04 8.78 -8.31
CA GLY A 139 -5.63 8.97 -8.66
C GLY A 139 -4.68 9.00 -7.47
N MET A 140 -5.09 8.47 -6.33
CA MET A 140 -4.30 8.51 -5.10
C MET A 140 -3.33 7.32 -4.94
N VAL A 141 -3.60 6.18 -5.58
CA VAL A 141 -2.73 5.00 -5.53
C VAL A 141 -1.55 5.16 -6.48
N ASP A 142 -0.34 4.82 -6.02
CA ASP A 142 0.89 4.92 -6.81
C ASP A 142 1.32 3.57 -7.38
N THR A 143 1.22 2.48 -6.59
CA THR A 143 1.57 1.13 -7.04
C THR A 143 0.50 0.11 -6.67
N VAL A 144 0.42 -0.94 -7.48
CA VAL A 144 -0.38 -2.14 -7.23
C VAL A 144 0.59 -3.31 -7.15
N GLU A 145 0.66 -3.95 -5.98
CA GLU A 145 1.56 -5.05 -5.68
C GLU A 145 0.74 -6.27 -5.30
N VAL A 146 0.82 -7.30 -6.12
CA VAL A 146 0.05 -8.52 -5.88
C VAL A 146 0.97 -9.73 -5.76
N SER A 147 0.76 -10.52 -4.72
CA SER A 147 1.31 -11.86 -4.62
C SER A 147 0.26 -12.84 -5.13
N VAL A 148 0.41 -13.30 -6.36
CA VAL A 148 -0.49 -14.28 -6.97
C VAL A 148 -0.19 -15.65 -6.36
N ILE A 149 -1.13 -16.17 -5.60
CA ILE A 149 -1.06 -17.48 -4.98
C ILE A 149 -1.61 -18.50 -5.99
N PRO A 150 -0.97 -19.68 -6.16
CA PRO A 150 -1.37 -20.68 -7.15
C PRO A 150 -2.62 -21.47 -6.70
N ILE A 151 -3.75 -20.77 -6.58
CA ILE A 151 -5.06 -21.31 -6.21
C ILE A 151 -6.17 -20.63 -7.01
N LEU A 152 -7.24 -21.34 -7.25
CA LEU A 152 -8.50 -20.81 -7.78
C LEU A 152 -9.54 -20.88 -6.66
N LEU A 153 -10.23 -19.77 -6.38
CA LEU A 153 -11.26 -19.69 -5.34
C LEU A 153 -12.66 -19.85 -5.90
N GLY A 154 -12.88 -19.45 -7.15
CA GLY A 154 -14.18 -19.50 -7.83
C GLY A 154 -15.16 -18.40 -7.42
N ASP A 155 -15.12 -17.94 -6.18
CA ASP A 155 -15.93 -16.83 -5.63
C ASP A 155 -15.19 -16.13 -4.50
N GLY A 156 -15.54 -14.87 -4.22
CA GLY A 156 -14.92 -14.10 -3.14
C GLY A 156 -14.90 -12.60 -3.35
N VAL A 157 -14.00 -11.96 -2.63
CA VAL A 157 -13.78 -10.51 -2.71
C VAL A 157 -12.79 -10.21 -3.83
N HIS A 158 -13.24 -9.53 -4.88
CA HIS A 158 -12.38 -9.15 -6.00
C HIS A 158 -11.29 -8.15 -5.60
N LEU A 159 -10.13 -8.24 -6.27
CA LEU A 159 -9.03 -7.27 -6.16
C LEU A 159 -9.51 -5.83 -6.44
N ALA A 160 -10.28 -5.62 -7.50
CA ALA A 160 -10.73 -4.31 -7.97
C ALA A 160 -12.18 -4.39 -8.49
N PRO A 161 -13.21 -4.46 -7.62
CA PRO A 161 -14.59 -4.61 -8.05
C PRO A 161 -15.12 -3.34 -8.71
N ASN A 162 -15.78 -3.49 -9.87
CA ASN A 162 -16.60 -2.44 -10.52
C ASN A 162 -15.85 -1.13 -10.77
N LEU A 163 -14.62 -1.18 -11.29
CA LEU A 163 -13.91 0.03 -11.76
C LEU A 163 -14.75 0.73 -12.84
N SER A 164 -14.93 2.05 -12.71
CA SER A 164 -15.69 2.86 -13.65
C SER A 164 -14.93 3.14 -14.95
N LYS A 165 -13.59 3.02 -14.91
CA LYS A 165 -12.68 3.22 -16.05
C LYS A 165 -11.48 2.28 -15.95
N TRP A 166 -10.86 2.02 -17.08
CA TRP A 166 -9.60 1.26 -17.11
C TRP A 166 -8.46 2.06 -16.47
N ILE A 167 -7.61 1.35 -15.73
CA ILE A 167 -6.40 1.90 -15.14
C ILE A 167 -5.21 1.15 -15.75
N ASN A 168 -4.40 1.85 -16.52
CA ASN A 168 -3.23 1.26 -17.15
C ASN A 168 -2.09 1.11 -16.14
N LEU A 169 -1.42 -0.04 -16.18
CA LEU A 169 -0.34 -0.40 -15.29
C LEU A 169 0.95 -0.62 -16.09
N SER A 170 2.10 -0.33 -15.47
CA SER A 170 3.42 -0.69 -16.00
C SER A 170 4.10 -1.62 -15.02
N LEU A 171 4.53 -2.79 -15.47
CA LEU A 171 5.29 -3.72 -14.65
C LEU A 171 6.62 -3.07 -14.24
N VAL A 172 6.89 -3.03 -12.94
CA VAL A 172 8.11 -2.48 -12.33
C VAL A 172 9.02 -3.62 -11.89
N ASN A 173 8.45 -4.66 -11.24
CA ASN A 173 9.19 -5.77 -10.70
C ASN A 173 8.35 -7.03 -10.67
N HIS A 174 9.01 -8.20 -10.66
CA HIS A 174 8.37 -9.50 -10.45
C HIS A 174 9.34 -10.48 -9.81
N LYS A 175 8.79 -11.43 -9.04
CA LYS A 175 9.57 -12.52 -8.44
C LYS A 175 8.71 -13.77 -8.34
N ALA A 176 9.24 -14.91 -8.81
CA ALA A 176 8.67 -16.22 -8.54
C ALA A 176 9.30 -16.82 -7.28
N TYR A 177 8.49 -17.52 -6.50
CA TYR A 177 8.87 -18.19 -5.25
C TYR A 177 8.81 -19.71 -5.38
N SER A 178 9.50 -20.42 -4.51
CA SER A 178 9.53 -21.88 -4.49
C SER A 178 8.17 -22.52 -4.22
N SER A 179 7.27 -21.81 -3.53
CA SER A 179 5.88 -22.21 -3.31
C SER A 179 5.00 -22.18 -4.58
N GLY A 180 5.51 -21.65 -5.71
CA GLY A 180 4.74 -21.36 -6.91
C GLY A 180 4.03 -20.00 -6.90
N ALA A 181 4.11 -19.25 -5.82
CA ALA A 181 3.59 -17.87 -5.78
C ALA A 181 4.42 -16.94 -6.68
N VAL A 182 3.78 -15.92 -7.24
CA VAL A 182 4.44 -14.90 -8.07
C VAL A 182 4.08 -13.52 -7.54
N SER A 183 5.09 -12.77 -7.11
CA SER A 183 4.94 -11.35 -6.78
C SER A 183 5.05 -10.49 -8.03
N LEU A 184 4.13 -9.56 -8.19
CA LEU A 184 4.09 -8.59 -9.28
C LEU A 184 3.94 -7.19 -8.68
N GLU A 185 4.80 -6.26 -9.11
CA GLU A 185 4.73 -4.85 -8.74
C GLU A 185 4.48 -4.01 -9.99
N TYR A 186 3.41 -3.23 -9.97
CA TYR A 186 3.03 -2.34 -11.05
C TYR A 186 2.95 -0.90 -10.58
N ALA A 187 3.46 0.03 -11.39
CA ALA A 187 3.17 1.45 -11.26
C ALA A 187 1.87 1.80 -12.01
N ILE A 188 1.02 2.65 -11.41
CA ILE A 188 -0.15 3.20 -12.11
C ILE A 188 0.33 4.26 -13.10
N ARG A 189 -0.07 4.13 -14.37
CA ARG A 189 0.17 5.14 -15.40
C ARG A 189 -0.82 6.30 -15.23
N ARG A 190 -0.30 7.49 -15.15
CA ARG A 190 -1.08 8.75 -15.12
C ARG A 190 -1.13 9.38 -16.49
#